data_6656e33443b4706b5bd6b4eee5e39d24
#
_entry.id   6656e33443b4706b5bd6b4eee5e39d24
#
_cell.length_a   1.000
_cell.length_b   1.000
_cell.length_c   1.000
_cell.angle_alpha   90.00
_cell.angle_beta   90.00
_cell.angle_gamma   90.00
#
_symmetry.space_group_name_H-M   'P 1'
#
loop_
_entity.id
_entity.type
_entity.pdbx_description
1 polymer ?
#
loop_
_entity_poly.entity_id
_entity_poly.type
_entity_poly.pdbx_seq_one_letter_code
_entity_poly.pdbx_strand_id
1 'polypeptide(L)'
;MSAPLPPRPANARLQTMLHAPIAPTLARLAWPNILMMLAQSSTGLIETWFLARLGTPVLAGVALVVPVLMLMQNMSQGAMGGGISAAVARSLGGGRQREADQLVLHAVVLNGLLGLAFCALLLLGGPWLYRKLGAEGEALEAALAYSDVIFGGIVLMWLMNAFASAIRGTGNMLVPGAVICGGALLLIPLSPCLIFGWGPFPALGVAGGGWALVIYYALGALILGLYCASGRNAARLVPSRLYPSLMRNILSVGALATINPFLTNALVALTAALVGAYAGTAAVAGYGIAVRLEYLLMPIAFGLGAPMVAMVGSNIGAGQPERAQRIALTGGAMAFVLAEAIGLAAAFFPEAWLRLFGAQDHMLEAGASYLRTVGPVYGFFALGFSMYFASQGAGRLKWPLIAGFLRLLLGIGAGAIALRLTGSLGLFFAIAALAMCVYGLLILGAVASGSWFDRPALGWRRLFARP
;
A
#
# COMPACT_ATOMS: atom_id res chain seq x y z
N MET A 1 20.45 -6.93 -46.18
CA MET A 1 19.22 -6.87 -45.37
C MET A 1 19.50 -7.67 -44.11
N SER A 2 19.85 -7.01 -43.03
CA SER A 2 20.06 -7.66 -41.70
C SER A 2 18.70 -8.04 -41.13
N ALA A 3 18.57 -9.31 -40.73
CA ALA A 3 17.37 -9.83 -40.09
C ALA A 3 17.00 -8.98 -38.86
N PRO A 4 15.72 -8.69 -38.63
CA PRO A 4 15.31 -7.93 -37.45
C PRO A 4 15.73 -8.70 -36.20
N LEU A 5 16.48 -8.04 -35.33
CA LEU A 5 16.86 -8.58 -34.03
C LEU A 5 15.60 -9.02 -33.28
N PRO A 6 15.62 -10.19 -32.59
CA PRO A 6 14.48 -10.65 -31.84
C PRO A 6 14.04 -9.57 -30.83
N PRO A 7 12.73 -9.37 -30.66
CA PRO A 7 12.21 -8.34 -29.75
C PRO A 7 12.78 -8.56 -28.36
N ARG A 8 13.35 -7.49 -27.76
CA ARG A 8 13.89 -7.54 -26.39
C ARG A 8 12.80 -8.03 -25.45
N PRO A 9 13.10 -8.84 -24.42
CA PRO A 9 12.11 -9.35 -23.45
C PRO A 9 11.29 -8.23 -22.78
N ALA A 10 11.83 -7.02 -22.72
CA ALA A 10 11.14 -5.82 -22.29
C ALA A 10 9.94 -5.45 -23.20
N ASN A 11 10.05 -5.62 -24.51
CA ASN A 11 8.97 -5.35 -25.45
C ASN A 11 7.86 -6.42 -25.35
N ALA A 12 8.20 -7.66 -25.06
CA ALA A 12 7.21 -8.74 -24.90
C ALA A 12 6.24 -8.49 -23.72
N ARG A 13 6.74 -7.98 -22.58
CA ARG A 13 5.88 -7.64 -21.43
C ARG A 13 4.96 -6.48 -21.74
N LEU A 14 5.47 -5.43 -22.37
CA LEU A 14 4.65 -4.29 -22.80
C LEU A 14 3.55 -4.74 -23.77
N GLN A 15 3.90 -5.56 -24.75
CA GLN A 15 2.91 -6.12 -25.70
C GLN A 15 1.85 -6.96 -25.00
N THR A 16 2.23 -7.76 -23.98
CA THR A 16 1.28 -8.50 -23.16
C THR A 16 0.31 -7.57 -22.45
N MET A 17 0.79 -6.47 -21.86
CA MET A 17 -0.07 -5.49 -21.16
C MET A 17 -1.00 -4.75 -22.13
N LEU A 18 -0.56 -4.53 -23.39
CA LEU A 18 -1.34 -3.80 -24.39
C LEU A 18 -2.36 -4.67 -25.13
N HIS A 19 -2.12 -5.97 -25.29
CA HIS A 19 -2.92 -6.79 -26.21
C HIS A 19 -3.46 -8.10 -25.63
N ALA A 20 -2.85 -8.68 -24.57
CA ALA A 20 -3.30 -9.95 -24.03
C ALA A 20 -4.66 -9.85 -23.29
N PRO A 21 -5.38 -10.96 -23.07
CA PRO A 21 -6.62 -10.96 -22.27
C PRO A 21 -6.42 -10.36 -20.89
N ILE A 22 -7.34 -9.49 -20.48
CA ILE A 22 -7.15 -8.61 -19.28
C ILE A 22 -7.10 -9.43 -18.00
N ALA A 23 -8.13 -10.23 -17.70
CA ALA A 23 -8.25 -10.93 -16.42
C ALA A 23 -7.12 -11.93 -16.15
N PRO A 24 -6.73 -12.82 -17.10
CA PRO A 24 -5.59 -13.72 -16.90
C PRO A 24 -4.26 -12.96 -16.72
N THR A 25 -4.07 -11.85 -17.44
CA THR A 25 -2.86 -11.04 -17.34
C THR A 25 -2.78 -10.37 -15.97
N LEU A 26 -3.89 -9.78 -15.50
CA LEU A 26 -3.97 -9.20 -14.15
C LEU A 26 -3.69 -10.24 -13.07
N ALA A 27 -4.34 -11.42 -13.14
CA ALA A 27 -4.12 -12.49 -12.18
C ALA A 27 -2.65 -12.96 -12.14
N ARG A 28 -2.04 -13.13 -13.34
CA ARG A 28 -0.63 -13.50 -13.45
C ARG A 28 0.34 -12.47 -12.90
N LEU A 29 0.02 -11.20 -13.02
CA LEU A 29 0.84 -10.11 -12.47
C LEU A 29 0.55 -9.86 -10.98
N ALA A 30 -0.67 -10.17 -10.51
CA ALA A 30 -1.09 -9.92 -9.14
C ALA A 30 -0.48 -10.91 -8.13
N TRP A 31 -0.41 -12.22 -8.47
CA TRP A 31 0.02 -13.22 -7.51
C TRP A 31 1.43 -12.97 -6.90
N PRO A 32 2.47 -12.53 -7.67
CA PRO A 32 3.77 -12.24 -7.06
C PRO A 32 3.71 -11.04 -6.11
N ASN A 33 2.85 -10.08 -6.42
CA ASN A 33 2.63 -8.90 -5.58
C ASN A 33 1.89 -9.24 -4.29
N ILE A 34 0.88 -10.11 -4.35
CA ILE A 34 0.16 -10.60 -3.16
C ILE A 34 1.15 -11.35 -2.25
N LEU A 35 1.94 -12.26 -2.82
CA LEU A 35 2.96 -12.99 -2.06
C LEU A 35 3.98 -12.05 -1.42
N MET A 36 4.45 -11.05 -2.15
CA MET A 36 5.33 -10.01 -1.64
C MET A 36 4.72 -9.27 -0.45
N MET A 37 3.44 -8.88 -0.54
CA MET A 37 2.75 -8.17 0.55
C MET A 37 2.58 -9.06 1.79
N LEU A 38 2.27 -10.34 1.59
CA LEU A 38 2.21 -11.31 2.70
C LEU A 38 3.58 -11.51 3.36
N ALA A 39 4.64 -11.67 2.56
CA ALA A 39 6.01 -11.77 3.08
C ALA A 39 6.39 -10.51 3.87
N GLN A 40 6.08 -9.32 3.36
CA GLN A 40 6.36 -8.05 4.01
C GLN A 40 5.60 -7.88 5.34
N SER A 41 4.32 -8.30 5.39
CA SER A 41 3.56 -8.31 6.64
C SER A 41 4.11 -9.30 7.65
N SER A 42 4.60 -10.45 7.19
CA SER A 42 5.21 -11.47 8.05
C SER A 42 6.52 -11.01 8.68
N THR A 43 7.33 -10.19 7.98
CA THR A 43 8.59 -9.67 8.55
C THR A 43 8.36 -8.83 9.79
N GLY A 44 7.37 -7.94 9.77
CA GLY A 44 7.01 -7.12 10.93
C GLY A 44 6.57 -7.95 12.13
N LEU A 45 5.81 -9.03 11.90
CA LEU A 45 5.39 -9.94 12.96
C LEU A 45 6.56 -10.72 13.56
N ILE A 46 7.46 -11.25 12.72
CA ILE A 46 8.65 -11.99 13.14
C ILE A 46 9.59 -11.10 13.96
N GLU A 47 9.82 -9.88 13.49
CA GLU A 47 10.67 -8.91 14.20
C GLU A 47 10.07 -8.54 15.55
N THR A 48 8.77 -8.24 15.61
CA THR A 48 8.06 -7.96 16.86
C THR A 48 8.16 -9.14 17.84
N TRP A 49 8.10 -10.37 17.34
CA TRP A 49 8.24 -11.57 18.16
C TRP A 49 9.65 -11.70 18.78
N PHE A 50 10.71 -11.39 18.04
CA PHE A 50 12.06 -11.37 18.60
C PHE A 50 12.25 -10.24 19.60
N LEU A 51 11.77 -9.04 19.31
CA LEU A 51 11.88 -7.88 20.19
C LEU A 51 11.06 -8.06 21.50
N ALA A 52 9.94 -8.76 21.44
CA ALA A 52 9.14 -9.09 22.64
C ALA A 52 9.91 -9.91 23.68
N ARG A 53 10.93 -10.68 23.27
CA ARG A 53 11.79 -11.45 24.17
C ARG A 53 12.78 -10.59 24.99
N LEU A 54 12.96 -9.33 24.59
CA LEU A 54 13.79 -8.39 25.34
C LEU A 54 13.07 -7.74 26.53
N GLY A 55 11.75 -7.95 26.64
CA GLY A 55 10.95 -7.47 27.76
C GLY A 55 9.80 -6.55 27.35
N THR A 56 8.86 -6.38 28.29
CA THR A 56 7.64 -5.60 28.09
C THR A 56 7.92 -4.10 27.79
N PRO A 57 8.87 -3.42 28.45
CA PRO A 57 9.17 -2.02 28.17
C PRO A 57 9.68 -1.81 26.74
N VAL A 58 10.50 -2.77 26.26
CA VAL A 58 11.02 -2.75 24.86
C VAL A 58 9.88 -2.87 23.86
N LEU A 59 8.97 -3.83 24.10
CA LEU A 59 7.83 -4.03 23.20
C LEU A 59 6.92 -2.79 23.18
N ALA A 60 6.70 -2.15 24.33
CA ALA A 60 5.92 -0.91 24.44
C ALA A 60 6.57 0.23 23.64
N GLY A 61 7.90 0.39 23.76
CA GLY A 61 8.63 1.40 22.97
C GLY A 61 8.55 1.17 21.48
N VAL A 62 8.82 -0.05 21.02
CA VAL A 62 8.74 -0.43 19.60
C VAL A 62 7.34 -0.26 19.03
N ALA A 63 6.29 -0.56 19.83
CA ALA A 63 4.91 -0.40 19.42
C ALA A 63 4.54 1.05 19.06
N LEU A 64 5.25 2.05 19.59
CA LEU A 64 5.08 3.47 19.22
C LEU A 64 5.79 3.83 17.91
N VAL A 65 6.85 3.13 17.56
CA VAL A 65 7.65 3.39 16.34
C VAL A 65 6.99 2.75 15.11
N VAL A 66 6.42 1.55 15.24
CA VAL A 66 5.86 0.76 14.13
C VAL A 66 4.80 1.51 13.31
N PRO A 67 3.82 2.25 13.88
CA PRO A 67 2.85 3.01 13.09
C PRO A 67 3.48 4.09 12.22
N VAL A 68 4.53 4.76 12.71
CA VAL A 68 5.28 5.78 11.96
C VAL A 68 6.02 5.12 10.80
N LEU A 69 6.66 3.97 11.03
CA LEU A 69 7.34 3.20 10.00
C LEU A 69 6.35 2.73 8.91
N MET A 70 5.18 2.22 9.30
CA MET A 70 4.13 1.80 8.36
C MET A 70 3.60 2.98 7.55
N LEU A 71 3.44 4.16 8.14
CA LEU A 71 3.06 5.36 7.40
C LEU A 71 4.10 5.71 6.34
N MET A 72 5.39 5.70 6.70
CA MET A 72 6.50 5.95 5.75
C MET A 72 6.52 4.91 4.62
N GLN A 73 6.29 3.65 4.95
CA GLN A 73 6.18 2.56 3.98
C GLN A 73 5.04 2.81 2.98
N ASN A 74 3.84 3.12 3.47
CA ASN A 74 2.67 3.39 2.63
C ASN A 74 2.87 4.62 1.75
N MET A 75 3.51 5.68 2.26
CA MET A 75 3.85 6.87 1.48
C MET A 75 4.87 6.56 0.39
N SER A 76 5.95 5.86 0.72
CA SER A 76 7.02 5.53 -0.22
C SER A 76 6.57 4.53 -1.29
N GLN A 77 5.96 3.41 -0.90
CA GLN A 77 5.60 2.30 -1.79
C GLN A 77 4.25 2.53 -2.48
N GLY A 78 3.21 2.92 -1.72
CA GLY A 78 1.84 3.03 -2.22
C GLY A 78 1.59 4.32 -2.99
N ALA A 79 1.99 5.45 -2.42
CA ALA A 79 1.70 6.76 -3.00
C ALA A 79 2.77 7.19 -4.02
N MET A 80 3.99 7.43 -3.56
CA MET A 80 5.09 7.85 -4.44
C MET A 80 5.44 6.77 -5.44
N GLY A 81 5.47 5.50 -4.99
CA GLY A 81 5.70 4.35 -5.85
C GLY A 81 4.66 4.19 -6.95
N GLY A 82 3.40 4.47 -6.66
CA GLY A 82 2.33 4.50 -7.67
C GLY A 82 2.55 5.59 -8.71
N GLY A 83 2.97 6.79 -8.28
CA GLY A 83 3.34 7.89 -9.17
C GLY A 83 4.50 7.55 -10.11
N ILE A 84 5.56 6.91 -9.57
CA ILE A 84 6.70 6.44 -10.35
C ILE A 84 6.28 5.38 -11.36
N SER A 85 5.58 4.33 -10.90
CA SER A 85 5.12 3.24 -11.77
C SER A 85 4.23 3.75 -12.89
N ALA A 86 3.32 4.68 -12.59
CA ALA A 86 2.42 5.29 -13.55
C ALA A 86 3.18 6.14 -14.59
N ALA A 87 4.15 6.96 -14.16
CA ALA A 87 4.94 7.78 -15.07
C ALA A 87 5.77 6.91 -16.04
N VAL A 88 6.48 5.90 -15.50
CA VAL A 88 7.27 4.96 -16.33
C VAL A 88 6.37 4.19 -17.29
N ALA A 89 5.22 3.66 -16.81
CA ALA A 89 4.29 2.91 -17.64
C ALA A 89 3.70 3.75 -18.78
N ARG A 90 3.29 5.01 -18.52
CA ARG A 90 2.79 5.93 -19.55
C ARG A 90 3.85 6.27 -20.59
N SER A 91 5.09 6.48 -20.16
CA SER A 91 6.19 6.80 -21.09
C SER A 91 6.53 5.61 -21.98
N LEU A 92 6.60 4.39 -21.43
CA LEU A 92 6.84 3.16 -22.21
C LEU A 92 5.68 2.86 -23.17
N GLY A 93 4.44 2.96 -22.69
CA GLY A 93 3.25 2.78 -23.53
C GLY A 93 3.19 3.75 -24.70
N GLY A 94 3.62 5.00 -24.49
CA GLY A 94 3.72 6.03 -25.52
C GLY A 94 4.96 5.95 -26.40
N GLY A 95 5.77 4.88 -26.28
CA GLY A 95 7.00 4.71 -27.08
C GLY A 95 8.16 5.66 -26.70
N ARG A 96 8.03 6.44 -25.62
CA ARG A 96 9.02 7.42 -25.17
C ARG A 96 10.08 6.77 -24.27
N GLN A 97 10.89 5.89 -24.86
CA GLN A 97 11.91 5.10 -24.13
C GLN A 97 12.89 5.98 -23.34
N ARG A 98 13.41 7.06 -23.94
CA ARG A 98 14.34 7.99 -23.25
C ARG A 98 13.73 8.63 -22.02
N GLU A 99 12.46 9.01 -22.10
CA GLU A 99 11.71 9.58 -20.97
C GLU A 99 11.55 8.56 -19.84
N ALA A 100 11.23 7.30 -20.19
CA ALA A 100 11.13 6.22 -19.20
C ALA A 100 12.46 5.96 -18.48
N ASP A 101 13.58 5.98 -19.21
CA ASP A 101 14.92 5.82 -18.63
C ASP A 101 15.28 7.00 -17.70
N GLN A 102 15.00 8.24 -18.14
CA GLN A 102 15.22 9.44 -17.31
C GLN A 102 14.36 9.43 -16.04
N LEU A 103 13.12 8.96 -16.13
CA LEU A 103 12.22 8.87 -14.97
C LEU A 103 12.77 7.99 -13.84
N VAL A 104 13.58 6.97 -14.14
CA VAL A 104 14.23 6.15 -13.11
C VAL A 104 15.16 7.01 -12.24
N LEU A 105 16.04 7.82 -12.86
CA LEU A 105 16.93 8.71 -12.12
C LEU A 105 16.14 9.76 -11.31
N HIS A 106 15.11 10.37 -11.93
CA HIS A 106 14.27 11.36 -11.24
C HIS A 106 13.54 10.75 -10.04
N ALA A 107 13.07 9.50 -10.16
CA ALA A 107 12.45 8.75 -9.07
C ALA A 107 13.43 8.52 -7.91
N VAL A 108 14.67 8.13 -8.22
CA VAL A 108 15.73 7.91 -7.23
C VAL A 108 16.09 9.22 -6.51
N VAL A 109 16.32 10.29 -7.26
CA VAL A 109 16.65 11.60 -6.65
C VAL A 109 15.51 12.12 -5.79
N LEU A 110 14.27 12.09 -6.30
CA LEU A 110 13.11 12.57 -5.58
C LEU A 110 12.85 11.79 -4.29
N ASN A 111 12.89 10.45 -4.36
CA ASN A 111 12.69 9.61 -3.19
C ASN A 111 13.88 9.66 -2.22
N GLY A 112 15.09 9.83 -2.72
CA GLY A 112 16.28 10.09 -1.89
C GLY A 112 16.14 11.38 -1.09
N LEU A 113 15.71 12.47 -1.74
CA LEU A 113 15.46 13.76 -1.06
C LEU A 113 14.31 13.66 -0.04
N LEU A 114 13.21 12.99 -0.39
CA LEU A 114 12.11 12.77 0.56
C LEU A 114 12.55 11.88 1.73
N GLY A 115 13.30 10.81 1.46
CA GLY A 115 13.86 9.95 2.49
C GLY A 115 14.79 10.72 3.45
N LEU A 116 15.65 11.61 2.94
CA LEU A 116 16.51 12.48 3.75
C LEU A 116 15.68 13.48 4.58
N ALA A 117 14.66 14.08 3.98
CA ALA A 117 13.77 15.00 4.70
C ALA A 117 13.04 14.31 5.86
N PHE A 118 12.50 13.11 5.62
CA PHE A 118 11.85 12.32 6.69
C PHE A 118 12.85 11.77 7.70
N CYS A 119 14.06 11.38 7.29
CA CYS A 119 15.14 11.03 8.20
C CYS A 119 15.41 12.18 9.18
N ALA A 120 15.66 13.38 8.69
CA ALA A 120 15.89 14.54 9.51
C ALA A 120 14.70 14.88 10.42
N LEU A 121 13.48 14.86 9.86
CA LEU A 121 12.24 15.15 10.62
C LEU A 121 12.04 14.16 11.77
N LEU A 122 12.23 12.87 11.54
CA LEU A 122 11.95 11.83 12.53
C LEU A 122 13.07 11.67 13.54
N LEU A 123 14.33 11.89 13.18
CA LEU A 123 15.43 11.91 14.14
C LEU A 123 15.35 13.13 15.07
N LEU A 124 15.02 14.31 14.54
CA LEU A 124 14.89 15.51 15.36
C LEU A 124 13.58 15.55 16.15
N GLY A 125 12.49 15.07 15.57
CA GLY A 125 11.15 15.10 16.17
C GLY A 125 10.81 13.87 17.02
N GLY A 126 11.54 12.77 16.88
CA GLY A 126 11.26 11.48 17.55
C GLY A 126 11.12 11.60 19.07
N PRO A 127 12.09 12.20 19.79
CA PRO A 127 12.00 12.34 21.24
C PRO A 127 10.75 13.11 21.71
N TRP A 128 10.36 14.14 21.00
CA TRP A 128 9.14 14.90 21.28
C TRP A 128 7.90 14.07 20.97
N LEU A 129 7.88 13.39 19.83
CA LEU A 129 6.75 12.58 19.40
C LEU A 129 6.46 11.44 20.38
N TYR A 130 7.46 10.64 20.76
CA TYR A 130 7.26 9.50 21.65
C TYR A 130 6.86 9.90 23.06
N ARG A 131 7.42 11.01 23.60
CA ARG A 131 6.97 11.57 24.90
C ARG A 131 5.51 12.01 24.85
N LYS A 132 5.08 12.64 23.74
CA LYS A 132 3.67 13.02 23.55
C LYS A 132 2.74 11.84 23.41
N LEU A 133 3.24 10.70 22.90
CA LEU A 133 2.51 9.43 22.84
C LEU A 133 2.53 8.66 24.17
N GLY A 134 3.13 9.20 25.21
CA GLY A 134 3.14 8.62 26.56
C GLY A 134 4.31 7.69 26.86
N ALA A 135 5.39 7.72 26.04
CA ALA A 135 6.59 6.95 26.36
C ALA A 135 7.41 7.63 27.47
N GLU A 136 7.77 6.86 28.50
CA GLU A 136 8.62 7.29 29.61
C GLU A 136 9.61 6.18 29.98
N GLY A 137 10.72 6.54 30.66
CA GLY A 137 11.74 5.59 31.15
C GLY A 137 12.26 4.63 30.08
N GLU A 138 12.35 3.36 30.41
CA GLU A 138 12.89 2.29 29.54
C GLU A 138 12.13 2.16 28.20
N ALA A 139 10.82 2.44 28.18
CA ALA A 139 10.05 2.39 26.95
C ALA A 139 10.44 3.51 25.98
N LEU A 140 10.73 4.70 26.49
CA LEU A 140 11.23 5.82 25.69
C LEU A 140 12.64 5.52 25.16
N GLU A 141 13.52 4.99 26.00
CA GLU A 141 14.88 4.61 25.59
C GLU A 141 14.86 3.54 24.50
N ALA A 142 14.01 2.52 24.65
CA ALA A 142 13.83 1.48 23.63
C ALA A 142 13.24 2.04 22.32
N ALA A 143 12.24 2.93 22.41
CA ALA A 143 11.67 3.60 21.23
C ALA A 143 12.74 4.40 20.47
N LEU A 144 13.58 5.16 21.18
CA LEU A 144 14.65 5.95 20.58
C LEU A 144 15.75 5.06 20.01
N ALA A 145 16.22 4.05 20.75
CA ALA A 145 17.26 3.13 20.29
C ALA A 145 16.85 2.40 18.99
N TYR A 146 15.55 2.05 18.85
CA TYR A 146 15.02 1.43 17.64
C TYR A 146 14.82 2.43 16.51
N SER A 147 14.19 3.57 16.82
CA SER A 147 13.81 4.58 15.82
C SER A 147 15.01 5.29 15.21
N ASP A 148 16.03 5.60 15.99
CA ASP A 148 17.22 6.31 15.51
C ASP A 148 17.95 5.50 14.45
N VAL A 149 18.05 4.19 14.63
CA VAL A 149 18.65 3.30 13.63
C VAL A 149 17.75 3.22 12.39
N ILE A 150 16.47 2.91 12.53
CA ILE A 150 15.56 2.71 11.38
C ILE A 150 15.40 4.01 10.60
N PHE A 151 15.14 5.12 11.28
CA PHE A 151 14.91 6.39 10.60
C PHE A 151 16.21 7.02 10.11
N GLY A 152 17.36 6.71 10.73
CA GLY A 152 18.67 7.02 10.19
C GLY A 152 18.92 6.33 8.84
N GLY A 153 18.44 5.10 8.68
CA GLY A 153 18.53 4.31 7.44
C GLY A 153 17.31 4.43 6.51
N ILE A 154 16.29 5.25 6.82
CA ILE A 154 15.01 5.25 6.09
C ILE A 154 15.16 5.63 4.61
N VAL A 155 16.18 6.40 4.27
CA VAL A 155 16.52 6.74 2.88
C VAL A 155 16.67 5.49 2.02
N LEU A 156 17.26 4.42 2.56
CA LEU A 156 17.46 3.14 1.85
C LEU A 156 16.13 2.47 1.53
N MET A 157 15.15 2.55 2.43
CA MET A 157 13.78 2.09 2.18
C MET A 157 13.14 2.88 1.03
N TRP A 158 13.26 4.21 1.03
CA TRP A 158 12.73 5.06 -0.03
C TRP A 158 13.37 4.75 -1.38
N LEU A 159 14.68 4.53 -1.42
CA LEU A 159 15.41 4.15 -2.62
C LEU A 159 15.02 2.75 -3.13
N MET A 160 14.93 1.77 -2.23
CA MET A 160 14.45 0.43 -2.57
C MET A 160 13.06 0.48 -3.21
N ASN A 161 12.13 1.22 -2.60
CA ASN A 161 10.78 1.38 -3.11
C ASN A 161 10.72 2.16 -4.43
N ALA A 162 11.61 3.14 -4.66
CA ALA A 162 11.73 3.86 -5.93
C ALA A 162 12.13 2.92 -7.07
N PHE A 163 13.19 2.11 -6.87
CA PHE A 163 13.61 1.11 -7.86
C PHE A 163 12.54 0.05 -8.09
N ALA A 164 11.97 -0.50 -7.01
CA ALA A 164 10.89 -1.48 -7.11
C ALA A 164 9.70 -0.95 -7.92
N SER A 165 9.34 0.32 -7.72
CA SER A 165 8.22 0.96 -8.41
C SER A 165 8.53 1.27 -9.88
N ALA A 166 9.74 1.69 -10.18
CA ALA A 166 10.20 1.86 -11.57
C ALA A 166 10.15 0.53 -12.33
N ILE A 167 10.59 -0.57 -11.70
CA ILE A 167 10.54 -1.92 -12.29
C ILE A 167 9.08 -2.37 -12.47
N ARG A 168 8.21 -2.18 -11.46
CA ARG A 168 6.77 -2.48 -11.55
C ARG A 168 6.09 -1.72 -12.70
N GLY A 169 6.47 -0.47 -12.92
CA GLY A 169 5.98 0.35 -14.03
C GLY A 169 6.27 -0.25 -15.41
N THR A 170 7.27 -1.12 -15.54
CA THR A 170 7.56 -1.87 -16.78
C THR A 170 6.73 -3.16 -16.93
N GLY A 171 5.82 -3.46 -15.99
CA GLY A 171 5.07 -4.72 -15.93
C GLY A 171 5.85 -5.89 -15.33
N ASN A 172 7.04 -5.65 -14.77
CA ASN A 172 7.82 -6.69 -14.11
C ASN A 172 7.52 -6.71 -12.60
N MET A 173 6.61 -7.58 -12.18
CA MET A 173 6.26 -7.75 -10.77
C MET A 173 7.13 -8.79 -10.06
N LEU A 174 7.76 -9.71 -10.84
CA LEU A 174 8.54 -10.83 -10.29
C LEU A 174 9.83 -10.37 -9.62
N VAL A 175 10.58 -9.46 -10.24
CA VAL A 175 11.89 -9.04 -9.71
C VAL A 175 11.76 -8.30 -8.38
N PRO A 176 10.91 -7.26 -8.24
CA PRO A 176 10.68 -6.63 -6.94
C PRO A 176 10.12 -7.63 -5.91
N GLY A 177 9.18 -8.50 -6.33
CA GLY A 177 8.62 -9.54 -5.48
C GLY A 177 9.69 -10.50 -4.94
N ALA A 178 10.54 -11.02 -5.81
CA ALA A 178 11.61 -11.94 -5.43
C ALA A 178 12.63 -11.32 -4.48
N VAL A 179 13.03 -10.05 -4.73
CA VAL A 179 13.99 -9.34 -3.87
C VAL A 179 13.38 -9.07 -2.49
N ILE A 180 12.13 -8.63 -2.42
CA ILE A 180 11.45 -8.34 -1.15
C ILE A 180 11.18 -9.64 -0.38
N CYS A 181 10.69 -10.70 -1.03
CA CYS A 181 10.50 -11.99 -0.38
C CYS A 181 11.82 -12.61 0.08
N GLY A 182 12.87 -12.56 -0.75
CA GLY A 182 14.21 -13.05 -0.39
C GLY A 182 14.81 -12.29 0.78
N GLY A 183 14.61 -10.97 0.83
CA GLY A 183 15.01 -10.14 1.96
C GLY A 183 14.20 -10.45 3.24
N ALA A 184 12.90 -10.74 3.11
CA ALA A 184 12.07 -11.19 4.22
C ALA A 184 12.59 -12.51 4.82
N LEU A 185 12.97 -13.47 3.98
CA LEU A 185 13.60 -14.72 4.42
C LEU A 185 14.96 -14.48 5.09
N LEU A 186 15.73 -13.52 4.60
CA LEU A 186 17.02 -13.14 5.21
C LEU A 186 16.84 -12.53 6.60
N LEU A 187 15.76 -11.78 6.84
CA LEU A 187 15.49 -11.18 8.15
C LEU A 187 15.28 -12.23 9.25
N ILE A 188 14.77 -13.42 8.92
CA ILE A 188 14.51 -14.48 9.90
C ILE A 188 15.78 -14.88 10.68
N PRO A 189 16.92 -15.19 10.05
CA PRO A 189 18.17 -15.42 10.77
C PRO A 189 18.90 -14.12 11.16
N LEU A 190 18.81 -13.06 10.38
CA LEU A 190 19.57 -11.83 10.61
C LEU A 190 19.12 -11.07 11.85
N SER A 191 17.79 -10.96 12.08
CA SER A 191 17.25 -10.25 13.24
C SER A 191 17.72 -10.86 14.57
N PRO A 192 17.60 -12.17 14.84
CA PRO A 192 18.10 -12.73 16.11
C PRO A 192 19.62 -12.69 16.22
N CYS A 193 20.38 -12.79 15.12
CA CYS A 193 21.83 -12.63 15.17
C CYS A 193 22.24 -11.23 15.67
N LEU A 194 21.57 -10.18 15.22
CA LEU A 194 21.88 -8.81 15.62
C LEU A 194 21.23 -8.42 16.96
N ILE A 195 20.04 -8.95 17.28
CA ILE A 195 19.35 -8.65 18.54
C ILE A 195 20.06 -9.35 19.71
N PHE A 196 20.34 -10.66 19.59
CA PHE A 196 20.83 -11.49 20.70
C PHE A 196 22.33 -11.76 20.61
N GLY A 197 23.00 -11.38 19.54
CA GLY A 197 24.42 -11.64 19.37
C GLY A 197 24.74 -13.10 19.00
N TRP A 198 23.90 -13.75 18.19
CA TRP A 198 24.15 -15.12 17.75
C TRP A 198 25.26 -15.18 16.71
N GLY A 199 26.20 -16.10 16.89
CA GLY A 199 27.34 -16.26 16.00
C GLY A 199 28.41 -15.16 16.21
N PRO A 200 28.98 -14.58 15.15
CA PRO A 200 30.08 -13.60 15.24
C PRO A 200 29.56 -12.15 15.50
N PHE A 201 28.25 -11.94 15.67
CA PHE A 201 27.65 -10.63 15.78
C PHE A 201 27.58 -10.16 17.23
N PRO A 202 27.80 -8.86 17.52
CA PRO A 202 27.56 -8.32 18.85
C PRO A 202 26.06 -8.28 19.16
N ALA A 203 25.69 -8.49 20.43
CA ALA A 203 24.33 -8.32 20.90
C ALA A 203 23.97 -6.82 20.95
N LEU A 204 23.21 -6.34 19.97
CA LEU A 204 22.81 -4.94 19.85
C LEU A 204 21.44 -4.65 20.51
N GLY A 205 20.79 -5.67 21.06
CA GLY A 205 19.48 -5.52 21.68
C GLY A 205 18.43 -4.96 20.70
N VAL A 206 17.68 -3.97 21.14
CA VAL A 206 16.59 -3.34 20.35
C VAL A 206 17.13 -2.71 19.06
N ALA A 207 18.26 -2.05 19.11
CA ALA A 207 18.92 -1.46 17.94
C ALA A 207 19.27 -2.51 16.88
N GLY A 208 19.51 -3.77 17.28
CA GLY A 208 19.79 -4.90 16.39
C GLY A 208 18.62 -5.20 15.43
N GLY A 209 17.37 -5.09 15.90
CA GLY A 209 16.20 -5.19 15.04
C GLY A 209 16.16 -4.06 13.99
N GLY A 210 16.45 -2.83 14.42
CA GLY A 210 16.57 -1.68 13.52
C GLY A 210 17.64 -1.90 12.44
N TRP A 211 18.83 -2.36 12.83
CA TRP A 211 19.92 -2.66 11.88
C TRP A 211 19.57 -3.78 10.90
N ALA A 212 18.85 -4.82 11.34
CA ALA A 212 18.39 -5.88 10.45
C ALA A 212 17.52 -5.33 9.31
N LEU A 213 16.57 -4.44 9.62
CA LEU A 213 15.73 -3.77 8.62
C LEU A 213 16.54 -2.83 7.71
N VAL A 214 17.49 -2.06 8.25
CA VAL A 214 18.34 -1.16 7.45
C VAL A 214 19.19 -1.96 6.47
N ILE A 215 19.77 -3.07 6.90
CA ILE A 215 20.53 -3.98 6.02
C ILE A 215 19.63 -4.56 4.93
N TYR A 216 18.41 -4.99 5.29
CA TYR A 216 17.42 -5.47 4.32
C TYR A 216 17.11 -4.40 3.27
N TYR A 217 16.84 -3.15 3.66
CA TYR A 217 16.58 -2.05 2.73
C TYR A 217 17.80 -1.72 1.87
N ALA A 218 19.00 -1.76 2.44
CA ALA A 218 20.25 -1.51 1.72
C ALA A 218 20.48 -2.55 0.63
N LEU A 219 20.37 -3.83 0.97
CA LEU A 219 20.53 -4.94 0.02
C LEU A 219 19.46 -4.89 -1.07
N GLY A 220 18.19 -4.63 -0.69
CA GLY A 220 17.11 -4.48 -1.63
C GLY A 220 17.32 -3.32 -2.61
N ALA A 221 17.72 -2.14 -2.11
CA ALA A 221 18.05 -0.98 -2.94
C ALA A 221 19.23 -1.26 -3.88
N LEU A 222 20.27 -1.92 -3.38
CA LEU A 222 21.47 -2.28 -4.17
C LEU A 222 21.08 -3.26 -5.29
N ILE A 223 20.40 -4.36 -4.98
CA ILE A 223 20.04 -5.39 -5.97
C ILE A 223 19.11 -4.81 -7.05
N LEU A 224 18.06 -4.08 -6.65
CA LEU A 224 17.13 -3.47 -7.59
C LEU A 224 17.78 -2.33 -8.39
N GLY A 225 18.67 -1.55 -7.76
CA GLY A 225 19.44 -0.51 -8.43
C GLY A 225 20.38 -1.10 -9.49
N LEU A 226 21.14 -2.15 -9.16
CA LEU A 226 21.97 -2.87 -10.11
C LEU A 226 21.15 -3.51 -11.24
N TYR A 227 19.97 -4.02 -10.93
CA TYR A 227 19.05 -4.54 -11.96
C TYR A 227 18.61 -3.44 -12.94
N CYS A 228 18.29 -2.24 -12.47
CA CYS A 228 17.98 -1.08 -13.33
C CYS A 228 19.20 -0.60 -14.13
N ALA A 229 20.41 -0.62 -13.54
CA ALA A 229 21.66 -0.21 -14.19
C ALA A 229 22.16 -1.23 -15.22
N SER A 230 21.95 -2.54 -15.00
CA SER A 230 22.43 -3.62 -15.87
C SER A 230 21.77 -3.66 -17.27
N GLY A 231 20.76 -2.86 -17.51
CA GLY A 231 20.00 -2.86 -18.79
C GLY A 231 19.02 -4.03 -18.96
N ARG A 232 18.85 -4.88 -17.94
CA ARG A 232 17.87 -5.99 -17.95
C ARG A 232 16.43 -5.49 -17.77
N ASN A 233 16.26 -4.32 -17.15
CA ASN A 233 14.94 -3.67 -17.03
C ASN A 233 14.59 -2.88 -18.29
N ALA A 234 13.29 -2.75 -18.59
CA ALA A 234 12.82 -1.97 -19.74
C ALA A 234 13.13 -0.48 -19.59
N ALA A 235 12.99 0.07 -18.39
CA ALA A 235 13.43 1.43 -18.05
C ALA A 235 14.76 1.35 -17.28
N ARG A 236 15.80 1.99 -17.76
CA ARG A 236 17.17 1.87 -17.27
C ARG A 236 17.54 3.05 -16.40
N LEU A 237 18.40 2.81 -15.43
CA LEU A 237 19.06 3.89 -14.71
C LEU A 237 20.20 4.46 -15.58
N VAL A 238 19.98 5.64 -16.13
CA VAL A 238 20.97 6.33 -16.96
C VAL A 238 21.25 7.72 -16.41
N PRO A 239 22.51 8.19 -16.45
CA PRO A 239 22.83 9.56 -16.11
C PRO A 239 22.07 10.53 -17.04
N SER A 240 21.36 11.48 -16.49
CA SER A 240 20.65 12.51 -17.25
C SER A 240 20.58 13.81 -16.47
N ARG A 241 20.30 14.90 -17.15
CA ARG A 241 19.97 16.16 -16.48
C ARG A 241 18.62 16.01 -15.76
N LEU A 242 18.46 16.69 -14.63
CA LEU A 242 17.22 16.73 -13.90
C LEU A 242 16.26 17.74 -14.57
N TYR A 243 15.10 17.24 -14.97
CA TYR A 243 14.04 18.02 -15.59
C TYR A 243 12.88 18.21 -14.62
N PRO A 244 12.52 19.45 -14.23
CA PRO A 244 11.39 19.71 -13.33
C PRO A 244 10.06 19.14 -13.83
N SER A 245 9.87 19.05 -15.16
CA SER A 245 8.67 18.46 -15.77
C SER A 245 8.52 16.96 -15.43
N LEU A 246 9.61 16.20 -15.41
CA LEU A 246 9.58 14.77 -15.06
C LEU A 246 9.35 14.57 -13.55
N MET A 247 9.96 15.42 -12.70
CA MET A 247 9.67 15.41 -11.27
C MET A 247 8.20 15.74 -11.00
N ARG A 248 7.66 16.77 -11.67
CA ARG A 248 6.25 17.14 -11.56
C ARG A 248 5.33 16.01 -12.04
N ASN A 249 5.70 15.25 -13.07
CA ASN A 249 4.94 14.10 -13.55
C ASN A 249 4.80 13.01 -12.46
N ILE A 250 5.86 12.72 -11.69
CA ILE A 250 5.83 11.80 -10.56
C ILE A 250 5.02 12.39 -9.40
N LEU A 251 5.33 13.65 -9.02
CA LEU A 251 4.71 14.32 -7.87
C LEU A 251 3.23 14.59 -8.06
N SER A 252 2.76 14.90 -9.27
CA SER A 252 1.34 15.16 -9.55
C SER A 252 0.43 13.97 -9.21
N VAL A 253 0.97 12.77 -9.24
CA VAL A 253 0.28 11.55 -8.81
C VAL A 253 0.69 11.17 -7.40
N GLY A 254 1.99 11.08 -7.13
CA GLY A 254 2.53 10.59 -5.86
C GLY A 254 2.13 11.45 -4.66
N ALA A 255 2.28 12.79 -4.75
CA ALA A 255 1.92 13.69 -3.66
C ALA A 255 0.41 13.68 -3.34
N LEU A 256 -0.43 13.67 -4.37
CA LEU A 256 -1.88 13.54 -4.16
C LEU A 256 -2.26 12.18 -3.58
N ALA A 257 -1.56 11.14 -3.99
CA ALA A 257 -1.80 9.79 -3.51
C ALA A 257 -1.45 9.62 -2.02
N THR A 258 -0.54 10.43 -1.45
CA THR A 258 -0.21 10.38 -0.02
C THR A 258 -1.38 10.77 0.89
N ILE A 259 -2.36 11.50 0.39
CA ILE A 259 -3.55 11.87 1.16
C ILE A 259 -4.36 10.62 1.55
N ASN A 260 -4.42 9.60 0.69
CA ASN A 260 -5.26 8.42 0.92
C ASN A 260 -4.86 7.59 2.17
N PRO A 261 -3.57 7.27 2.43
CA PRO A 261 -3.17 6.65 3.69
C PRO A 261 -3.56 7.45 4.94
N PHE A 262 -3.45 8.78 4.89
CA PHE A 262 -3.88 9.63 6.00
C PHE A 262 -5.39 9.53 6.24
N LEU A 263 -6.20 9.61 5.19
CA LEU A 263 -7.66 9.48 5.32
C LEU A 263 -8.06 8.11 5.89
N THR A 264 -7.41 7.04 5.44
CA THR A 264 -7.70 5.67 5.90
C THR A 264 -7.32 5.50 7.37
N ASN A 265 -6.12 5.94 7.77
CA ASN A 265 -5.70 5.84 9.17
C ASN A 265 -6.53 6.74 10.09
N ALA A 266 -6.88 7.96 9.65
CA ALA A 266 -7.76 8.84 10.39
C ALA A 266 -9.15 8.21 10.61
N LEU A 267 -9.72 7.57 9.59
CA LEU A 267 -11.00 6.86 9.70
C LEU A 267 -10.95 5.79 10.79
N VAL A 268 -9.92 4.92 10.75
CA VAL A 268 -9.77 3.84 11.73
C VAL A 268 -9.58 4.38 13.16
N ALA A 269 -8.70 5.37 13.32
CA ALA A 269 -8.41 5.95 14.63
C ALA A 269 -9.62 6.67 15.22
N LEU A 270 -10.33 7.47 14.42
CA LEU A 270 -11.54 8.18 14.86
C LEU A 270 -12.70 7.22 15.15
N THR A 271 -12.84 6.14 14.38
CA THR A 271 -13.81 5.08 14.67
C THR A 271 -13.51 4.43 16.02
N ALA A 272 -12.26 4.06 16.28
CA ALA A 272 -11.84 3.47 17.56
C ALA A 272 -12.11 4.42 18.74
N ALA A 273 -11.81 5.72 18.57
CA ALA A 273 -12.07 6.74 19.59
C ALA A 273 -13.57 6.89 19.90
N LEU A 274 -14.44 6.91 18.87
CA LEU A 274 -15.88 6.97 19.04
C LEU A 274 -16.43 5.71 19.72
N VAL A 275 -16.00 4.52 19.29
CA VAL A 275 -16.39 3.26 19.95
C VAL A 275 -15.97 3.25 21.41
N GLY A 276 -14.74 3.71 21.71
CA GLY A 276 -14.24 3.80 23.08
C GLY A 276 -15.03 4.76 23.96
N ALA A 277 -15.39 5.92 23.43
CA ALA A 277 -16.15 6.93 24.17
C ALA A 277 -17.57 6.49 24.52
N TYR A 278 -18.20 5.63 23.71
CA TYR A 278 -19.59 5.22 23.88
C TYR A 278 -19.79 3.82 24.44
N ALA A 279 -18.87 2.88 24.19
CA ALA A 279 -19.03 1.49 24.60
C ALA A 279 -17.84 0.94 25.42
N GLY A 280 -16.88 1.79 25.73
CA GLY A 280 -15.76 1.46 26.60
C GLY A 280 -14.66 0.63 25.96
N THR A 281 -13.66 0.26 26.76
CA THR A 281 -12.40 -0.34 26.30
C THR A 281 -12.59 -1.75 25.72
N ALA A 282 -13.52 -2.54 26.23
CA ALA A 282 -13.81 -3.89 25.72
C ALA A 282 -14.35 -3.83 24.29
N ALA A 283 -15.22 -2.86 23.99
CA ALA A 283 -15.76 -2.66 22.64
C ALA A 283 -14.67 -2.20 21.66
N VAL A 284 -13.73 -1.33 22.09
CA VAL A 284 -12.56 -0.94 21.29
C VAL A 284 -11.68 -2.16 20.97
N ALA A 285 -11.46 -3.02 21.93
CA ALA A 285 -10.68 -4.24 21.72
C ALA A 285 -11.38 -5.18 20.71
N GLY A 286 -12.68 -5.39 20.83
CA GLY A 286 -13.48 -6.16 19.87
C GLY A 286 -13.46 -5.57 18.47
N TYR A 287 -13.68 -4.25 18.33
CA TYR A 287 -13.53 -3.52 17.06
C TYR A 287 -12.10 -3.65 16.50
N GLY A 288 -11.09 -3.48 17.34
CA GLY A 288 -9.69 -3.59 16.93
C GLY A 288 -9.33 -4.97 16.35
N ILE A 289 -9.90 -6.06 16.90
CA ILE A 289 -9.75 -7.40 16.34
C ILE A 289 -10.52 -7.53 15.01
N ALA A 290 -11.73 -7.00 14.96
CA ALA A 290 -12.56 -7.05 13.75
C ALA A 290 -11.91 -6.30 12.58
N VAL A 291 -11.38 -5.10 12.81
CA VAL A 291 -10.74 -4.27 11.76
C VAL A 291 -9.44 -4.87 11.23
N ARG A 292 -8.79 -5.78 11.98
CA ARG A 292 -7.62 -6.52 11.45
C ARG A 292 -7.94 -7.31 10.20
N LEU A 293 -9.19 -7.71 10.00
CA LEU A 293 -9.61 -8.36 8.76
C LEU A 293 -9.51 -7.41 7.57
N GLU A 294 -9.81 -6.11 7.73
CA GLU A 294 -9.61 -5.12 6.66
C GLU A 294 -8.14 -4.99 6.27
N TYR A 295 -7.22 -5.10 7.23
CA TYR A 295 -5.78 -5.09 6.91
C TYR A 295 -5.35 -6.33 6.11
N LEU A 296 -6.04 -7.48 6.25
CA LEU A 296 -5.79 -8.65 5.39
C LEU A 296 -6.31 -8.46 3.95
N LEU A 297 -7.27 -7.56 3.74
CA LEU A 297 -7.73 -7.21 2.39
C LEU A 297 -6.73 -6.30 1.66
N MET A 298 -5.89 -5.57 2.38
CA MET A 298 -4.88 -4.67 1.79
C MET A 298 -3.90 -5.40 0.84
N PRO A 299 -3.28 -6.54 1.21
CA PRO A 299 -2.46 -7.34 0.30
C PRO A 299 -3.17 -7.74 -0.98
N ILE A 300 -4.46 -8.10 -0.92
CA ILE A 300 -5.26 -8.48 -2.08
C ILE A 300 -5.50 -7.27 -2.99
N ALA A 301 -5.97 -6.17 -2.40
CA ALA A 301 -6.31 -4.96 -3.14
C ALA A 301 -5.06 -4.28 -3.72
N PHE A 302 -3.95 -4.22 -2.99
CA PHE A 302 -2.67 -3.74 -3.49
C PHE A 302 -2.04 -4.73 -4.50
N GLY A 303 -2.19 -6.03 -4.26
CA GLY A 303 -1.70 -7.09 -5.14
C GLY A 303 -2.26 -6.96 -6.55
N LEU A 304 -3.56 -6.67 -6.68
CA LEU A 304 -4.21 -6.35 -7.94
C LEU A 304 -3.94 -4.92 -8.39
N GLY A 305 -3.87 -3.97 -7.44
CA GLY A 305 -3.71 -2.55 -7.71
C GLY A 305 -2.40 -2.20 -8.44
N ALA A 306 -1.27 -2.72 -7.99
CA ALA A 306 0.03 -2.37 -8.59
C ALA A 306 0.16 -2.82 -10.06
N PRO A 307 -0.27 -4.04 -10.48
CA PRO A 307 -0.40 -4.37 -11.90
C PRO A 307 -1.35 -3.45 -12.66
N MET A 308 -2.47 -3.03 -12.04
CA MET A 308 -3.40 -2.10 -12.67
C MET A 308 -2.75 -0.75 -12.94
N VAL A 309 -1.90 -0.22 -12.05
CA VAL A 309 -1.12 1.01 -12.33
C VAL A 309 -0.31 0.86 -13.61
N ALA A 310 0.42 -0.26 -13.75
CA ALA A 310 1.26 -0.50 -14.92
C ALA A 310 0.44 -0.69 -16.20
N MET A 311 -0.59 -1.55 -16.15
CA MET A 311 -1.43 -1.85 -17.32
C MET A 311 -2.25 -0.64 -17.77
N VAL A 312 -2.90 0.07 -16.85
CA VAL A 312 -3.66 1.29 -17.17
C VAL A 312 -2.72 2.36 -17.69
N GLY A 313 -1.59 2.61 -17.01
CA GLY A 313 -0.60 3.59 -17.44
C GLY A 313 -0.07 3.32 -18.85
N SER A 314 0.31 2.08 -19.15
CA SER A 314 0.80 1.69 -20.46
C SER A 314 -0.26 1.88 -21.57
N ASN A 315 -1.51 1.52 -21.30
CA ASN A 315 -2.61 1.68 -22.26
C ASN A 315 -2.98 3.15 -22.48
N ILE A 316 -2.96 3.98 -21.44
CA ILE A 316 -3.13 5.44 -21.58
C ILE A 316 -1.99 6.02 -22.42
N GLY A 317 -0.74 5.63 -22.14
CA GLY A 317 0.42 6.06 -22.90
C GLY A 317 0.34 5.67 -24.38
N ALA A 318 -0.18 4.48 -24.66
CA ALA A 318 -0.38 3.95 -26.02
C ALA A 318 -1.61 4.54 -26.76
N GLY A 319 -2.35 5.46 -26.14
CA GLY A 319 -3.56 6.03 -26.73
C GLY A 319 -4.76 5.05 -26.76
N GLN A 320 -4.79 4.07 -25.88
CA GLN A 320 -5.86 3.06 -25.75
C GLN A 320 -6.71 3.29 -24.47
N PRO A 321 -7.42 4.40 -24.34
CA PRO A 321 -8.18 4.74 -23.13
C PRO A 321 -9.30 3.76 -22.83
N GLU A 322 -9.97 3.24 -23.84
CA GLU A 322 -11.07 2.27 -23.67
C GLU A 322 -10.58 0.97 -23.05
N ARG A 323 -9.40 0.50 -23.48
CA ARG A 323 -8.80 -0.68 -22.90
C ARG A 323 -8.33 -0.42 -21.46
N ALA A 324 -7.77 0.76 -21.19
CA ALA A 324 -7.40 1.17 -19.83
C ALA A 324 -8.61 1.17 -18.89
N GLN A 325 -9.77 1.66 -19.35
CA GLN A 325 -11.03 1.63 -18.62
C GLN A 325 -11.49 0.18 -18.35
N ARG A 326 -11.46 -0.70 -19.37
CA ARG A 326 -11.78 -2.12 -19.19
C ARG A 326 -10.86 -2.80 -18.19
N ILE A 327 -9.56 -2.48 -18.18
CA ILE A 327 -8.60 -3.01 -17.20
C ILE A 327 -9.00 -2.59 -15.78
N ALA A 328 -9.35 -1.32 -15.57
CA ALA A 328 -9.78 -0.82 -14.28
C ALA A 328 -11.06 -1.50 -13.79
N LEU A 329 -12.07 -1.65 -14.65
CA LEU A 329 -13.34 -2.30 -14.33
C LEU A 329 -13.15 -3.80 -14.04
N THR A 330 -12.35 -4.51 -14.85
CA THR A 330 -12.06 -5.94 -14.63
C THR A 330 -11.31 -6.16 -13.35
N GLY A 331 -10.25 -5.38 -13.09
CA GLY A 331 -9.46 -5.49 -11.86
C GLY A 331 -10.25 -5.11 -10.62
N GLY A 332 -11.10 -4.08 -10.72
CA GLY A 332 -12.03 -3.69 -9.68
C GLY A 332 -13.04 -4.80 -9.35
N ALA A 333 -13.63 -5.43 -10.36
CA ALA A 333 -14.55 -6.55 -10.18
C ALA A 333 -13.86 -7.77 -9.55
N MET A 334 -12.63 -8.09 -9.97
CA MET A 334 -11.84 -9.17 -9.35
C MET A 334 -11.57 -8.88 -7.86
N ALA A 335 -11.17 -7.67 -7.53
CA ALA A 335 -10.94 -7.25 -6.15
C ALA A 335 -12.22 -7.28 -5.32
N PHE A 336 -13.34 -6.83 -5.90
CA PHE A 336 -14.66 -6.89 -5.28
C PHE A 336 -15.02 -8.31 -4.89
N VAL A 337 -15.02 -9.23 -5.85
CA VAL A 337 -15.43 -10.63 -5.63
C VAL A 337 -14.57 -11.31 -4.56
N LEU A 338 -13.25 -11.11 -4.60
CA LEU A 338 -12.34 -11.71 -3.62
C LEU A 338 -12.57 -11.17 -2.20
N ALA A 339 -12.70 -9.84 -2.06
CA ALA A 339 -12.89 -9.21 -0.76
C ALA A 339 -14.30 -9.45 -0.21
N GLU A 340 -15.32 -9.47 -1.08
CA GLU A 340 -16.69 -9.76 -0.68
C GLU A 340 -16.86 -11.20 -0.18
N ALA A 341 -16.21 -12.16 -0.83
CA ALA A 341 -16.20 -13.55 -0.36
C ALA A 341 -15.63 -13.67 1.07
N ILE A 342 -14.53 -12.95 1.37
CA ILE A 342 -13.93 -12.91 2.71
C ILE A 342 -14.86 -12.16 3.68
N GLY A 343 -15.43 -11.04 3.26
CA GLY A 343 -16.34 -10.24 4.06
C GLY A 343 -17.62 -10.98 4.44
N LEU A 344 -18.22 -11.68 3.51
CA LEU A 344 -19.39 -12.52 3.76
C LEU A 344 -19.05 -13.68 4.70
N ALA A 345 -17.92 -14.36 4.49
CA ALA A 345 -17.48 -15.41 5.42
C ALA A 345 -17.33 -14.88 6.84
N ALA A 346 -16.73 -13.70 7.01
CA ALA A 346 -16.59 -13.07 8.33
C ALA A 346 -17.92 -12.58 8.91
N ALA A 347 -18.86 -12.14 8.08
CA ALA A 347 -20.19 -11.72 8.52
C ALA A 347 -21.05 -12.90 9.00
N PHE A 348 -20.95 -14.05 8.32
CA PHE A 348 -21.65 -15.28 8.73
C PHE A 348 -21.01 -15.96 9.93
N PHE A 349 -19.67 -15.91 10.05
CA PHE A 349 -18.92 -16.57 11.10
C PHE A 349 -18.01 -15.58 11.88
N PRO A 350 -18.54 -14.47 12.42
CA PRO A 350 -17.71 -13.44 13.05
C PRO A 350 -16.95 -13.95 14.28
N GLU A 351 -17.59 -14.82 15.06
CA GLU A 351 -16.96 -15.38 16.25
C GLU A 351 -15.77 -16.28 15.95
N ALA A 352 -15.77 -16.99 14.81
CA ALA A 352 -14.64 -17.81 14.40
C ALA A 352 -13.38 -16.95 14.22
N TRP A 353 -13.52 -15.77 13.61
CA TRP A 353 -12.42 -14.80 13.47
C TRP A 353 -12.01 -14.19 14.81
N LEU A 354 -12.97 -13.72 15.60
CA LEU A 354 -12.71 -13.00 16.85
C LEU A 354 -12.04 -13.92 17.88
N ARG A 355 -12.48 -15.17 18.01
CA ARG A 355 -11.94 -16.16 18.93
C ARG A 355 -10.50 -16.59 18.61
N LEU A 356 -10.07 -16.52 17.32
CA LEU A 356 -8.68 -16.75 16.93
C LEU A 356 -7.70 -15.79 17.64
N PHE A 357 -8.16 -14.59 18.01
CA PHE A 357 -7.37 -13.58 18.72
C PHE A 357 -7.68 -13.51 20.20
N GLY A 358 -8.36 -14.52 20.76
CA GLY A 358 -8.64 -14.61 22.20
C GLY A 358 -9.70 -13.62 22.68
N ALA A 359 -10.63 -13.18 21.81
CA ALA A 359 -11.71 -12.30 22.21
C ALA A 359 -12.60 -12.97 23.26
N GLN A 360 -12.83 -12.28 24.38
CA GLN A 360 -13.75 -12.68 25.45
C GLN A 360 -15.16 -12.14 25.14
N ASP A 361 -16.16 -12.64 25.84
CA ASP A 361 -17.58 -12.37 25.55
C ASP A 361 -17.93 -10.87 25.39
N HIS A 362 -17.37 -10.02 26.24
CA HIS A 362 -17.56 -8.56 26.17
C HIS A 362 -16.94 -7.90 24.90
N MET A 363 -15.95 -8.54 24.30
CA MET A 363 -15.31 -8.07 23.07
C MET A 363 -16.04 -8.61 21.83
N LEU A 364 -16.68 -9.80 21.98
CA LEU A 364 -17.36 -10.48 20.89
C LEU A 364 -18.54 -9.66 20.36
N GLU A 365 -19.32 -9.02 21.23
CA GLU A 365 -20.52 -8.28 20.84
C GLU A 365 -20.21 -7.14 19.86
N ALA A 366 -19.31 -6.23 20.22
CA ALA A 366 -18.94 -5.11 19.37
C ALA A 366 -18.21 -5.55 18.10
N GLY A 367 -17.29 -6.51 18.18
CA GLY A 367 -16.56 -7.06 17.05
C GLY A 367 -17.48 -7.82 16.08
N ALA A 368 -18.39 -8.65 16.60
CA ALA A 368 -19.36 -9.37 15.78
C ALA A 368 -20.37 -8.43 15.13
N SER A 369 -20.87 -7.42 15.87
CA SER A 369 -21.73 -6.38 15.31
C SER A 369 -21.07 -5.66 14.13
N TYR A 370 -19.79 -5.28 14.30
CA TYR A 370 -19.02 -4.69 13.22
C TYR A 370 -18.90 -5.61 12.00
N LEU A 371 -18.45 -6.86 12.18
CA LEU A 371 -18.25 -7.81 11.08
C LEU A 371 -19.57 -8.17 10.37
N ARG A 372 -20.66 -8.34 11.11
CA ARG A 372 -21.99 -8.60 10.52
C ARG A 372 -22.51 -7.44 9.70
N THR A 373 -22.16 -6.20 10.08
CA THR A 373 -22.66 -4.99 9.42
C THR A 373 -21.77 -4.52 8.29
N VAL A 374 -20.45 -4.51 8.50
CA VAL A 374 -19.46 -3.98 7.53
C VAL A 374 -18.88 -5.07 6.64
N GLY A 375 -18.80 -6.32 7.12
CA GLY A 375 -18.31 -7.46 6.34
C GLY A 375 -18.98 -7.61 4.97
N PRO A 376 -20.33 -7.58 4.88
CA PRO A 376 -21.06 -7.70 3.62
C PRO A 376 -20.82 -6.61 2.58
N VAL A 377 -20.00 -5.63 2.88
CA VAL A 377 -19.65 -4.53 1.97
C VAL A 377 -18.15 -4.35 1.76
N TYR A 378 -17.34 -5.29 2.21
CA TYR A 378 -15.88 -5.23 2.03
C TYR A 378 -15.47 -5.22 0.55
N GLY A 379 -16.27 -5.82 -0.32
CA GLY A 379 -16.06 -5.75 -1.76
C GLY A 379 -16.04 -4.32 -2.29
N PHE A 380 -16.89 -3.43 -1.78
CA PHE A 380 -16.89 -2.02 -2.20
C PHE A 380 -15.62 -1.28 -1.78
N PHE A 381 -15.05 -1.62 -0.63
CA PHE A 381 -13.74 -1.10 -0.23
C PHE A 381 -12.65 -1.54 -1.20
N ALA A 382 -12.55 -2.84 -1.47
CA ALA A 382 -11.54 -3.39 -2.36
C ALA A 382 -11.71 -2.90 -3.81
N LEU A 383 -12.95 -2.75 -4.28
CA LEU A 383 -13.30 -2.13 -5.56
C LEU A 383 -12.74 -0.72 -5.66
N GLY A 384 -13.10 0.14 -4.69
CA GLY A 384 -12.66 1.53 -4.66
C GLY A 384 -11.15 1.66 -4.53
N PHE A 385 -10.52 0.83 -3.67
CA PHE A 385 -9.09 0.87 -3.43
C PHE A 385 -8.28 0.36 -4.65
N SER A 386 -8.72 -0.71 -5.31
CA SER A 386 -8.07 -1.16 -6.54
C SER A 386 -8.23 -0.17 -7.70
N MET A 387 -9.40 0.44 -7.84
CA MET A 387 -9.63 1.51 -8.83
C MET A 387 -8.88 2.81 -8.49
N TYR A 388 -8.60 3.09 -7.23
CA TYR A 388 -7.67 4.17 -6.85
C TYR A 388 -6.28 3.94 -7.46
N PHE A 389 -5.74 2.71 -7.46
CA PHE A 389 -4.50 2.39 -8.15
C PHE A 389 -4.61 2.53 -9.67
N ALA A 390 -5.72 2.10 -10.26
CA ALA A 390 -5.97 2.34 -11.68
C ALA A 390 -5.98 3.84 -12.01
N SER A 391 -6.57 4.66 -11.12
CA SER A 391 -6.56 6.12 -11.23
C SER A 391 -5.16 6.74 -11.13
N GLN A 392 -4.26 6.14 -10.32
CA GLN A 392 -2.84 6.51 -10.33
C GLN A 392 -2.21 6.24 -11.71
N GLY A 393 -2.46 5.05 -12.28
CA GLY A 393 -2.01 4.68 -13.63
C GLY A 393 -2.47 5.70 -14.68
N ALA A 394 -3.73 6.11 -14.62
CA ALA A 394 -4.30 7.13 -15.50
C ALA A 394 -3.80 8.57 -15.20
N GLY A 395 -3.20 8.82 -14.03
CA GLY A 395 -2.81 10.15 -13.58
C GLY A 395 -3.99 11.03 -13.14
N ARG A 396 -5.12 10.45 -12.75
CA ARG A 396 -6.39 11.13 -12.48
C ARG A 396 -6.93 10.78 -11.08
N LEU A 397 -6.41 11.41 -10.04
CA LEU A 397 -6.72 11.12 -8.63
C LEU A 397 -7.86 11.94 -8.02
N LYS A 398 -8.44 12.89 -8.77
CA LYS A 398 -9.50 13.78 -8.25
C LYS A 398 -10.66 13.02 -7.61
N TRP A 399 -11.25 12.07 -8.33
CA TRP A 399 -12.40 11.31 -7.87
C TRP A 399 -12.11 10.37 -6.71
N PRO A 400 -11.01 9.58 -6.71
CA PRO A 400 -10.62 8.80 -5.54
C PRO A 400 -10.41 9.62 -4.27
N LEU A 401 -9.84 10.83 -4.39
CA LEU A 401 -9.67 11.72 -3.23
C LEU A 401 -11.01 12.23 -2.72
N ILE A 402 -11.90 12.71 -3.61
CA ILE A 402 -13.25 13.14 -3.22
C ILE A 402 -13.99 11.99 -2.53
N ALA A 403 -13.93 10.79 -3.08
CA ALA A 403 -14.56 9.60 -2.49
C ALA A 403 -13.98 9.26 -1.12
N GLY A 404 -12.66 9.37 -0.94
CA GLY A 404 -11.99 9.17 0.35
C GLY A 404 -12.41 10.19 1.41
N PHE A 405 -12.45 11.47 1.06
CA PHE A 405 -12.96 12.52 1.95
C PHE A 405 -14.44 12.32 2.31
N LEU A 406 -15.27 11.97 1.33
CA LEU A 406 -16.68 11.72 1.57
C LEU A 406 -16.89 10.47 2.46
N ARG A 407 -16.09 9.41 2.27
CA ARG A 407 -16.10 8.24 3.17
C ARG A 407 -15.78 8.64 4.61
N LEU A 408 -14.77 9.49 4.81
CA LEU A 408 -14.40 9.98 6.14
C LEU A 408 -15.53 10.84 6.73
N LEU A 409 -16.06 11.79 5.96
CA LEU A 409 -17.11 12.69 6.40
C LEU A 409 -18.41 11.94 6.75
N LEU A 410 -18.83 11.01 5.93
CA LEU A 410 -20.02 10.18 6.19
C LEU A 410 -19.76 9.21 7.36
N GLY A 411 -18.69 8.43 7.32
CA GLY A 411 -18.41 7.41 8.32
C GLY A 411 -18.23 8.01 9.71
N ILE A 412 -17.47 9.07 9.84
CA ILE A 412 -17.21 9.72 11.13
C ILE A 412 -18.21 10.82 11.43
N GLY A 413 -18.48 11.75 10.49
CA GLY A 413 -19.36 12.89 10.74
C GLY A 413 -20.80 12.47 10.97
N ALA A 414 -21.43 11.85 9.97
CA ALA A 414 -22.81 11.35 10.12
C ALA A 414 -22.90 10.22 11.16
N GLY A 415 -21.87 9.36 11.23
CA GLY A 415 -21.79 8.29 12.22
C GLY A 415 -21.76 8.82 13.66
N ALA A 416 -20.95 9.84 13.96
CA ALA A 416 -20.89 10.46 15.29
C ALA A 416 -22.20 11.15 15.67
N ILE A 417 -22.85 11.81 14.72
CA ILE A 417 -24.17 12.42 14.95
C ILE A 417 -25.21 11.34 15.29
N ALA A 418 -25.26 10.26 14.50
CA ALA A 418 -26.18 9.16 14.77
C ALA A 418 -25.90 8.49 16.12
N LEU A 419 -24.64 8.28 16.47
CA LEU A 419 -24.24 7.72 17.75
C LEU A 419 -24.63 8.61 18.93
N ARG A 420 -24.49 9.94 18.80
CA ARG A 420 -24.94 10.91 19.82
C ARG A 420 -26.46 10.92 20.00
N LEU A 421 -27.21 10.78 18.90
CA LEU A 421 -28.67 10.85 18.95
C LEU A 421 -29.33 9.55 19.43
N THR A 422 -28.74 8.41 19.10
CA THR A 422 -29.36 7.08 19.33
C THR A 422 -28.63 6.23 20.35
N GLY A 423 -27.36 6.50 20.66
CA GLY A 423 -26.50 5.63 21.46
C GLY A 423 -26.18 4.27 20.83
N SER A 424 -26.60 4.03 19.56
CA SER A 424 -26.51 2.72 18.91
C SER A 424 -25.21 2.55 18.10
N LEU A 425 -24.34 1.64 18.57
CA LEU A 425 -23.15 1.22 17.79
C LEU A 425 -23.55 0.53 16.46
N GLY A 426 -24.63 -0.23 16.46
CA GLY A 426 -25.12 -0.89 15.23
C GLY A 426 -25.45 0.11 14.14
N LEU A 427 -26.13 1.22 14.48
CA LEU A 427 -26.41 2.30 13.51
C LEU A 427 -25.13 3.00 13.07
N PHE A 428 -24.18 3.22 13.98
CA PHE A 428 -22.87 3.78 13.64
C PHE A 428 -22.12 2.92 12.62
N PHE A 429 -22.07 1.60 12.84
CA PHE A 429 -21.45 0.67 11.90
C PHE A 429 -22.22 0.56 10.57
N ALA A 430 -23.54 0.68 10.58
CA ALA A 430 -24.33 0.74 9.35
C ALA A 430 -24.02 1.98 8.50
N ILE A 431 -23.81 3.13 9.14
CA ILE A 431 -23.36 4.35 8.44
C ILE A 431 -21.93 4.20 7.92
N ALA A 432 -21.03 3.55 8.66
CA ALA A 432 -19.69 3.23 8.18
C ALA A 432 -19.73 2.29 6.96
N ALA A 433 -20.60 1.28 6.97
CA ALA A 433 -20.85 0.40 5.83
C ALA A 433 -21.38 1.17 4.62
N LEU A 434 -22.37 2.05 4.82
CA LEU A 434 -22.89 2.93 3.77
C LEU A 434 -21.78 3.83 3.18
N ALA A 435 -20.94 4.42 4.02
CA ALA A 435 -19.82 5.25 3.59
C ALA A 435 -18.81 4.45 2.74
N MET A 436 -18.61 3.16 3.05
CA MET A 436 -17.79 2.24 2.27
C MET A 436 -18.39 1.93 0.89
N CYS A 437 -19.72 1.69 0.83
CA CYS A 437 -20.45 1.53 -0.43
C CYS A 437 -20.34 2.80 -1.30
N VAL A 438 -20.58 3.97 -0.72
CA VAL A 438 -20.48 5.27 -1.42
C VAL A 438 -19.06 5.46 -1.97
N TYR A 439 -18.02 5.14 -1.20
CA TYR A 439 -16.63 5.20 -1.65
C TYR A 439 -16.40 4.35 -2.91
N GLY A 440 -16.77 3.08 -2.88
CA GLY A 440 -16.59 2.16 -4.02
C GLY A 440 -17.39 2.59 -5.24
N LEU A 441 -18.68 2.93 -5.05
CA LEU A 441 -19.59 3.31 -6.13
C LEU A 441 -19.22 4.64 -6.79
N LEU A 442 -18.75 5.62 -6.03
CA LEU A 442 -18.28 6.90 -6.60
C LEU A 442 -17.08 6.71 -7.52
N ILE A 443 -16.10 5.93 -7.09
CA ILE A 443 -14.93 5.67 -7.92
C ILE A 443 -15.31 4.82 -9.13
N LEU A 444 -16.15 3.80 -8.96
CA LEU A 444 -16.70 3.01 -10.07
C LEU A 444 -17.44 3.90 -11.07
N GLY A 445 -18.32 4.78 -10.60
CA GLY A 445 -19.08 5.71 -11.44
C GLY A 445 -18.14 6.67 -12.20
N ALA A 446 -17.10 7.19 -11.55
CA ALA A 446 -16.12 8.06 -12.19
C ALA A 446 -15.33 7.34 -13.27
N VAL A 447 -14.95 6.08 -13.04
CA VAL A 447 -14.26 5.25 -14.04
C VAL A 447 -15.19 4.89 -15.18
N ALA A 448 -16.41 4.42 -14.88
CA ALA A 448 -17.38 3.97 -15.86
C ALA A 448 -17.93 5.12 -16.75
N SER A 449 -18.06 6.33 -16.18
CA SER A 449 -18.49 7.53 -16.95
C SER A 449 -17.42 8.06 -17.92
N GLY A 450 -16.20 7.51 -17.88
CA GLY A 450 -15.11 8.02 -18.71
C GLY A 450 -14.53 9.37 -18.26
N SER A 451 -14.82 9.81 -17.01
CA SER A 451 -14.31 11.08 -16.47
C SER A 451 -12.78 11.13 -16.34
N TRP A 452 -12.08 10.00 -16.54
CA TRP A 452 -10.62 9.94 -16.72
C TRP A 452 -10.15 10.47 -18.06
N PHE A 453 -11.05 10.51 -19.03
CA PHE A 453 -10.76 10.93 -20.38
C PHE A 453 -11.60 12.18 -20.63
N ASP A 454 -11.02 13.19 -21.22
CA ASP A 454 -11.75 14.40 -21.63
C ASP A 454 -12.66 14.10 -22.85
N ARG A 455 -13.35 12.96 -22.84
CA ARG A 455 -14.21 12.44 -23.91
C ARG A 455 -15.53 11.94 -23.32
N PRO A 456 -16.67 12.02 -24.06
CA PRO A 456 -17.94 11.53 -23.58
C PRO A 456 -17.91 10.02 -23.32
N ALA A 457 -18.62 9.61 -22.28
CA ALA A 457 -18.73 8.22 -21.84
C ALA A 457 -19.06 7.27 -23.00
N LEU A 458 -18.30 6.17 -23.09
CA LEU A 458 -18.74 5.02 -23.86
C LEU A 458 -20.04 4.48 -23.26
N GLY A 459 -21.11 4.42 -24.06
CA GLY A 459 -22.37 3.84 -23.58
C GLY A 459 -22.14 2.44 -22.98
N TRP A 460 -22.75 2.13 -21.87
CA TRP A 460 -22.62 0.89 -21.10
C TRP A 460 -22.63 -0.39 -21.95
N ARG A 461 -23.37 -0.39 -23.08
CA ARG A 461 -23.45 -1.51 -24.03
C ARG A 461 -22.12 -1.82 -24.74
N ARG A 462 -21.23 -0.83 -24.94
CA ARG A 462 -19.93 -1.05 -25.59
C ARG A 462 -18.83 -1.52 -24.62
N LEU A 463 -19.00 -1.29 -23.33
CA LEU A 463 -18.04 -1.71 -22.29
C LEU A 463 -18.01 -3.24 -22.13
N PHE A 464 -19.16 -3.91 -22.33
CA PHE A 464 -19.34 -5.37 -22.15
C PHE A 464 -19.49 -6.13 -23.48
N ALA A 465 -19.44 -5.46 -24.63
CA ALA A 465 -19.38 -6.13 -25.91
C ALA A 465 -18.06 -6.91 -26.01
N ARG A 466 -18.17 -8.21 -26.24
CA ARG A 466 -17.02 -9.05 -26.55
C ARG A 466 -16.34 -8.54 -27.81
N PRO A 467 -14.98 -8.66 -27.93
CA PRO A 467 -14.26 -8.33 -29.15
C PRO A 467 -14.71 -9.19 -30.31
#